data_990568dd57a3d290e5458ddb35da4909
#
_entry.id   990568dd57a3d290e5458ddb35da4909
#
_cell.length_a   1.000
_cell.length_b   1.000
_cell.length_c   1.000
_cell.angle_alpha   90.00
_cell.angle_beta   90.00
_cell.angle_gamma   90.00
#
_symmetry.space_group_name_H-M   'P 1'
#
loop_
_entity.id
_entity.type
_entity.pdbx_description
1 polymer ?
#
loop_
_entity_poly.entity_id
_entity_poly.type
_entity_poly.pdbx_seq_one_letter_code
_entity_poly.pdbx_strand_id
1 'polypeptide(L)'
;MIKKDRVKRGGVIKTHIRVVEGYRPGPGLPTKQRTIKSFGYLEDQPDPEAFMAMVAKFDDNFKDTVPLRIEVAANAMMYGEENRRQNYGYKFLEAVYNLLEINSFIENFEKSRKFRVEYSPCDIFKFLVFARVLHPDSKRASCQLKDGFYGMCTDFTLPDVYRSLDHFADFEVELQRHLNERVKETIGRDLSYAFYDVTNYFFEIDFPNGEEDLRKRGVSKEHRTDPIVAMGLFMDSNGLPVNMSMFPGNTSDSLTLQPTMKDVKDSYGLGRLIVVADKGLNSSKNINAIVNNGDGFVFSQIIKGKKGQRYNEKLFDQSGWTSNEQGTYRYKLFEEEYEGKDKDGKKEIRVRKVLLYWKKTEADMAKRKREEKLEKAARSVKNNAYSIKKGVDEYTKEAIVDKETGEILGNTKKLRSVNLEKAEHDAMYDGYFCIISSELEYDERKMRQVYGGLWQIEQSFRIMKTDLYARPVFVRKNEHIRAHFLICFIALLIIRIIQHRMGEKALSAERIARTLGAATCQVLKGGIIHLDDVGGAIAFQKALNKKGEIVDTLAYSDRDEIAMDYKLIQDTFGTSLYNIYPRQELFNKFLKNITVA
;
A
#
# COMPACT_ATOMS: atom_id res chain seq x y z
N MET A 1 -39.36 2.83 22.97
CA MET A 1 -39.19 3.74 24.14
C MET A 1 -39.25 2.91 25.41
N ILE A 2 -38.29 3.08 26.31
CA ILE A 2 -38.27 2.42 27.64
C ILE A 2 -39.29 3.09 28.54
N LYS A 3 -40.20 2.29 29.09
CA LYS A 3 -41.20 2.72 30.06
C LYS A 3 -40.92 2.10 31.43
N LYS A 4 -40.98 2.91 32.49
CA LYS A 4 -40.78 2.55 33.88
C LYS A 4 -42.12 2.72 34.61
N ASP A 5 -42.79 1.65 34.99
CA ASP A 5 -44.05 1.69 35.68
C ASP A 5 -43.86 1.25 37.15
N ARG A 6 -44.32 2.06 38.11
CA ARG A 6 -44.31 1.71 39.53
C ARG A 6 -45.51 0.81 39.85
N VAL A 7 -45.26 -0.41 40.28
CA VAL A 7 -46.29 -1.40 40.58
C VAL A 7 -46.13 -1.88 42.01
N LYS A 8 -47.23 -1.88 42.79
CA LYS A 8 -47.24 -2.42 44.15
C LYS A 8 -47.46 -3.93 44.09
N ARG A 9 -46.47 -4.73 44.55
CA ARG A 9 -46.56 -6.18 44.57
C ARG A 9 -46.07 -6.70 45.93
N GLY A 10 -46.91 -7.47 46.63
CA GLY A 10 -46.57 -8.01 47.95
C GLY A 10 -46.29 -6.93 49.02
N GLY A 11 -46.94 -5.77 48.94
CA GLY A 11 -46.72 -4.63 49.85
C GLY A 11 -45.54 -3.72 49.52
N VAL A 12 -44.66 -4.10 48.59
CA VAL A 12 -43.48 -3.33 48.17
C VAL A 12 -43.72 -2.68 46.80
N ILE A 13 -43.28 -1.45 46.62
CA ILE A 13 -43.31 -0.77 45.30
C ILE A 13 -42.09 -1.20 44.51
N LYS A 14 -42.29 -1.82 43.35
CA LYS A 14 -41.25 -2.23 42.39
C LYS A 14 -41.42 -1.51 41.09
N THR A 15 -40.30 -1.26 40.42
CA THR A 15 -40.25 -0.58 39.13
C THR A 15 -40.22 -1.60 37.98
N HIS A 16 -41.34 -1.73 37.29
CA HIS A 16 -41.48 -2.64 36.13
C HIS A 16 -40.91 -1.98 34.87
N ILE A 17 -39.98 -2.63 34.21
CA ILE A 17 -39.31 -2.14 33.00
C ILE A 17 -39.90 -2.82 31.77
N ARG A 18 -40.37 -1.99 30.83
CA ARG A 18 -40.93 -2.43 29.55
C ARG A 18 -40.43 -1.56 28.41
N VAL A 19 -40.27 -2.14 27.24
CA VAL A 19 -40.15 -1.39 25.98
C VAL A 19 -41.51 -1.33 25.32
N VAL A 20 -41.98 -0.13 25.04
CA VAL A 20 -43.31 0.15 24.45
C VAL A 20 -43.17 0.94 23.15
N GLU A 21 -44.09 0.72 22.23
CA GLU A 21 -44.24 1.43 20.98
C GLU A 21 -45.56 2.18 20.94
N GLY A 22 -45.52 3.45 20.49
CA GLY A 22 -46.71 4.22 20.20
C GLY A 22 -47.24 3.91 18.80
N TYR A 23 -48.52 3.60 18.69
CA TYR A 23 -49.19 3.39 17.39
C TYR A 23 -50.53 4.12 17.33
N ARG A 24 -50.91 4.52 16.12
CA ARG A 24 -52.25 5.09 15.87
C ARG A 24 -53.16 4.01 15.29
N PRO A 25 -54.29 3.64 15.94
CA PRO A 25 -55.21 2.61 15.43
C PRO A 25 -55.93 2.99 14.13
N GLY A 26 -55.99 4.28 13.79
CA GLY A 26 -56.61 4.80 12.57
C GLY A 26 -56.48 6.31 12.44
N PRO A 27 -56.81 6.90 11.26
CA PRO A 27 -56.80 8.34 11.05
C PRO A 27 -57.69 9.06 12.08
N GLY A 28 -57.11 10.10 12.72
CA GLY A 28 -57.86 10.91 13.72
C GLY A 28 -57.98 10.29 15.11
N LEU A 29 -57.60 9.05 15.33
CA LEU A 29 -57.65 8.40 16.66
C LEU A 29 -56.38 8.73 17.49
N PRO A 30 -56.53 8.81 18.83
CA PRO A 30 -55.42 9.08 19.71
C PRO A 30 -54.34 7.94 19.67
N THR A 31 -53.10 8.35 19.83
CA THR A 31 -51.98 7.42 19.88
C THR A 31 -52.13 6.49 21.10
N LYS A 32 -52.09 5.17 20.87
CA LYS A 32 -52.05 4.11 21.90
C LYS A 32 -50.65 3.58 22.02
N GLN A 33 -50.38 2.93 23.20
CA GLN A 33 -49.10 2.26 23.44
C GLN A 33 -49.32 0.74 23.46
N ARG A 34 -48.46 -0.02 22.80
CA ARG A 34 -48.37 -1.47 22.94
C ARG A 34 -47.03 -1.87 23.56
N THR A 35 -47.03 -2.84 24.40
CA THR A 35 -45.80 -3.39 24.99
C THR A 35 -45.16 -4.32 23.98
N ILE A 36 -43.88 -4.02 23.65
CA ILE A 36 -43.06 -4.85 22.76
C ILE A 36 -42.40 -5.97 23.55
N LYS A 37 -41.76 -5.61 24.68
CA LYS A 37 -41.14 -6.58 25.57
C LYS A 37 -41.21 -6.11 27.02
N SER A 38 -41.47 -7.03 27.92
CA SER A 38 -41.37 -6.84 29.35
C SER A 38 -40.10 -7.49 29.87
N PHE A 39 -39.33 -6.75 30.63
CA PHE A 39 -38.04 -7.20 31.16
C PHE A 39 -38.09 -7.58 32.65
N GLY A 40 -39.20 -7.33 33.31
CA GLY A 40 -39.37 -7.59 34.73
C GLY A 40 -39.12 -6.37 35.60
N TYR A 41 -38.75 -6.59 36.85
CA TYR A 41 -38.61 -5.53 37.83
C TYR A 41 -37.13 -5.19 38.06
N LEU A 42 -36.84 -3.90 38.17
CA LEU A 42 -35.48 -3.38 38.34
C LEU A 42 -34.86 -3.87 39.66
N GLU A 43 -35.65 -3.87 40.70
CA GLU A 43 -35.23 -4.26 42.06
C GLU A 43 -34.96 -5.76 42.23
N ASP A 44 -35.41 -6.58 41.29
CA ASP A 44 -35.17 -8.04 41.29
C ASP A 44 -33.89 -8.42 40.52
N GLN A 45 -33.14 -7.41 40.00
CA GLN A 45 -31.92 -7.66 39.22
C GLN A 45 -30.69 -7.56 40.12
N PRO A 46 -29.72 -8.48 39.95
CA PRO A 46 -28.48 -8.45 40.73
C PRO A 46 -27.57 -7.24 40.41
N ASP A 47 -27.64 -6.72 39.17
CA ASP A 47 -26.96 -5.50 38.71
C ASP A 47 -27.96 -4.64 37.92
N PRO A 48 -28.55 -3.61 38.58
CA PRO A 48 -29.50 -2.71 37.93
C PRO A 48 -28.93 -1.86 36.79
N GLU A 49 -27.64 -1.52 36.83
CA GLU A 49 -27.01 -0.70 35.79
C GLU A 49 -26.77 -1.51 34.53
N ALA A 50 -26.17 -2.70 34.65
CA ALA A 50 -26.00 -3.63 33.53
C ALA A 50 -27.35 -4.04 32.91
N PHE A 51 -28.37 -4.26 33.75
CA PHE A 51 -29.73 -4.56 33.30
C PHE A 51 -30.32 -3.38 32.48
N MET A 52 -30.20 -2.16 32.94
CA MET A 52 -30.70 -0.99 32.20
C MET A 52 -29.91 -0.75 30.91
N ALA A 53 -28.62 -1.01 30.90
CA ALA A 53 -27.81 -0.96 29.66
C ALA A 53 -28.28 -2.00 28.64
N MET A 54 -28.60 -3.23 29.08
CA MET A 54 -29.17 -4.28 28.22
C MET A 54 -30.54 -3.88 27.67
N VAL A 55 -31.39 -3.26 28.48
CA VAL A 55 -32.72 -2.78 28.04
C VAL A 55 -32.60 -1.64 27.06
N ALA A 56 -31.65 -0.72 27.26
CA ALA A 56 -31.37 0.38 26.34
C ALA A 56 -30.90 -0.16 24.99
N LYS A 57 -29.97 -1.12 25.01
CA LYS A 57 -29.49 -1.78 23.78
C LYS A 57 -30.63 -2.50 23.03
N PHE A 58 -31.56 -3.12 23.75
CA PHE A 58 -32.75 -3.74 23.14
C PHE A 58 -33.69 -2.65 22.53
N ASP A 59 -33.96 -1.54 23.22
CA ASP A 59 -34.79 -0.45 22.72
C ASP A 59 -34.20 0.17 21.44
N ASP A 60 -32.88 0.35 21.41
CA ASP A 60 -32.17 0.85 20.24
C ASP A 60 -32.23 -0.13 19.06
N ASN A 61 -31.94 -1.42 19.32
CA ASN A 61 -32.07 -2.46 18.29
C ASN A 61 -33.51 -2.62 17.80
N PHE A 62 -34.50 -2.46 18.67
CA PHE A 62 -35.91 -2.54 18.29
C PHE A 62 -36.35 -1.36 17.43
N LYS A 63 -35.88 -0.14 17.71
CA LYS A 63 -36.13 1.03 16.86
C LYS A 63 -35.63 0.83 15.45
N ASP A 64 -34.51 0.11 15.31
CA ASP A 64 -33.92 -0.22 14.01
C ASP A 64 -34.69 -1.34 13.26
N THR A 65 -35.52 -2.15 13.98
CA THR A 65 -36.34 -3.23 13.38
C THR A 65 -37.77 -2.80 13.01
N VAL A 66 -38.16 -1.56 13.31
CA VAL A 66 -39.49 -1.06 12.93
C VAL A 66 -39.55 -0.88 11.40
N PRO A 67 -40.55 -1.48 10.70
CA PRO A 67 -40.69 -1.30 9.26
C PRO A 67 -40.82 0.19 8.91
N LEU A 68 -39.87 0.69 8.14
CA LEU A 68 -39.91 2.03 7.58
C LEU A 68 -40.76 1.97 6.28
N ARG A 69 -41.74 2.85 6.16
CA ARG A 69 -42.42 3.04 4.88
C ARG A 69 -41.61 4.03 4.07
N ILE A 70 -41.04 3.56 2.99
CA ILE A 70 -40.32 4.37 2.02
C ILE A 70 -41.28 4.64 0.87
N GLU A 71 -41.60 5.90 0.63
CA GLU A 71 -42.37 6.33 -0.56
C GLU A 71 -41.36 6.57 -1.70
N VAL A 72 -41.48 5.76 -2.74
CA VAL A 72 -40.71 5.92 -3.97
C VAL A 72 -41.62 6.47 -5.04
N ALA A 73 -41.26 7.60 -5.64
CA ALA A 73 -42.02 8.15 -6.74
C ALA A 73 -41.86 7.26 -7.98
N ALA A 74 -42.98 6.72 -8.48
CA ALA A 74 -43.00 5.86 -9.66
C ALA A 74 -42.47 6.55 -10.94
N ASN A 75 -42.44 7.89 -10.94
CA ASN A 75 -41.93 8.73 -12.03
C ASN A 75 -40.54 9.33 -11.73
N ALA A 76 -39.81 8.79 -10.76
CA ALA A 76 -38.46 9.26 -10.48
C ALA A 76 -37.56 9.07 -11.70
N MET A 77 -36.85 10.13 -12.09
CA MET A 77 -35.98 10.11 -13.27
C MET A 77 -34.69 9.38 -12.97
N MET A 78 -34.22 8.59 -13.94
CA MET A 78 -32.97 7.81 -13.81
C MET A 78 -31.74 8.70 -13.52
N TYR A 79 -31.75 9.94 -13.98
CA TYR A 79 -30.64 10.90 -13.85
C TYR A 79 -30.92 12.04 -12.85
N GLY A 80 -31.89 11.88 -11.95
CA GLY A 80 -32.19 12.90 -10.93
C GLY A 80 -31.10 12.90 -9.83
N GLU A 81 -30.83 14.06 -9.22
CA GLU A 81 -29.93 14.18 -8.07
C GLU A 81 -30.35 13.28 -6.90
N GLU A 82 -31.66 13.08 -6.74
CA GLU A 82 -32.24 12.20 -5.70
C GLU A 82 -31.84 10.73 -5.85
N ASN A 83 -31.37 10.29 -7.02
CA ASN A 83 -30.93 8.91 -7.29
C ASN A 83 -29.42 8.75 -7.35
N ARG A 84 -28.65 9.79 -6.99
CA ARG A 84 -27.19 9.74 -7.07
C ARG A 84 -26.61 8.88 -5.96
N ARG A 85 -25.88 7.85 -6.36
CA ARG A 85 -25.08 7.05 -5.44
C ARG A 85 -23.78 7.76 -5.12
N GLN A 86 -23.40 7.75 -3.84
CA GLN A 86 -22.20 8.40 -3.35
C GLN A 86 -21.39 7.43 -2.51
N ASN A 87 -20.08 7.42 -2.71
CA ASN A 87 -19.15 6.60 -1.93
C ASN A 87 -18.99 7.20 -0.53
N TYR A 88 -19.16 6.39 0.51
CA TYR A 88 -18.84 6.73 1.90
C TYR A 88 -17.64 5.94 2.43
N GLY A 89 -17.17 4.92 1.70
CA GLY A 89 -16.02 4.10 2.08
C GLY A 89 -14.73 4.89 2.22
N TYR A 90 -14.62 6.03 1.53
CA TYR A 90 -13.49 6.94 1.69
C TYR A 90 -13.31 7.45 3.14
N LYS A 91 -14.34 7.39 3.97
CA LYS A 91 -14.28 7.81 5.38
C LYS A 91 -13.27 7.00 6.19
N PHE A 92 -13.02 5.76 5.81
CA PHE A 92 -11.95 4.95 6.42
C PHE A 92 -10.56 5.46 6.03
N LEU A 93 -10.38 5.94 4.79
CA LEU A 93 -9.15 6.61 4.37
C LEU A 93 -9.00 7.96 5.07
N GLU A 94 -10.11 8.70 5.21
CA GLU A 94 -10.15 10.00 5.89
C GLU A 94 -9.78 9.89 7.37
N ALA A 95 -10.13 8.81 8.05
CA ALA A 95 -9.73 8.58 9.43
C ALA A 95 -8.20 8.52 9.59
N VAL A 96 -7.50 7.82 8.68
CA VAL A 96 -6.04 7.78 8.65
C VAL A 96 -5.46 9.13 8.23
N TYR A 97 -6.05 9.78 7.24
CA TYR A 97 -5.64 11.10 6.78
C TYR A 97 -5.71 12.16 7.90
N ASN A 98 -6.78 12.10 8.70
CA ASN A 98 -6.97 12.99 9.86
C ASN A 98 -6.00 12.67 11.01
N LEU A 99 -5.70 11.38 11.25
CA LEU A 99 -4.67 10.95 12.21
C LEU A 99 -3.30 11.55 11.87
N LEU A 100 -3.01 11.68 10.58
CA LEU A 100 -1.79 12.29 10.06
C LEU A 100 -1.83 13.84 10.05
N GLU A 101 -2.94 14.47 10.44
CA GLU A 101 -3.14 15.93 10.54
C GLU A 101 -2.77 16.70 9.25
N ILE A 102 -3.03 16.11 8.09
CA ILE A 102 -2.58 16.66 6.80
C ILE A 102 -3.28 18.01 6.52
N ASN A 103 -4.58 18.15 6.81
CA ASN A 103 -5.27 19.43 6.62
C ASN A 103 -4.68 20.54 7.47
N SER A 104 -4.42 20.27 8.76
CA SER A 104 -3.84 21.24 9.68
C SER A 104 -2.45 21.70 9.21
N PHE A 105 -1.67 20.78 8.65
CA PHE A 105 -0.38 21.12 8.04
C PHE A 105 -0.57 22.08 6.84
N ILE A 106 -1.44 21.73 5.89
CA ILE A 106 -1.65 22.54 4.68
C ILE A 106 -2.16 23.93 5.04
N GLU A 107 -3.16 24.03 5.93
CA GLU A 107 -3.70 25.30 6.40
C GLU A 107 -2.63 26.19 7.07
N ASN A 108 -1.76 25.60 7.90
CA ASN A 108 -0.67 26.32 8.54
C ASN A 108 0.38 26.79 7.53
N PHE A 109 0.71 25.94 6.54
CA PHE A 109 1.62 26.29 5.47
C PHE A 109 1.06 27.47 4.64
N GLU A 110 -0.20 27.42 4.24
CA GLU A 110 -0.88 28.48 3.50
C GLU A 110 -0.89 29.81 4.29
N LYS A 111 -1.24 29.77 5.57
CA LYS A 111 -1.20 30.94 6.45
C LYS A 111 0.20 31.55 6.53
N SER A 112 1.23 30.73 6.63
CA SER A 112 2.64 31.18 6.70
C SER A 112 3.10 31.89 5.43
N ARG A 113 2.62 31.42 4.28
CA ARG A 113 2.94 31.97 2.93
C ARG A 113 1.99 33.08 2.50
N LYS A 114 0.97 33.41 3.31
CA LYS A 114 -0.12 34.37 2.97
C LYS A 114 -0.81 34.01 1.65
N PHE A 115 -0.90 32.72 1.37
CA PHE A 115 -1.57 32.20 0.17
C PHE A 115 -3.06 32.52 0.21
N ARG A 116 -3.58 33.12 -0.85
CA ARG A 116 -4.99 33.53 -0.95
C ARG A 116 -5.57 33.06 -2.26
N VAL A 117 -6.55 32.17 -2.19
CA VAL A 117 -7.34 31.67 -3.31
C VAL A 117 -8.81 31.56 -2.90
N GLU A 118 -9.71 31.56 -3.86
CA GLU A 118 -11.16 31.47 -3.63
C GLU A 118 -11.65 30.03 -3.40
N TYR A 119 -10.79 29.03 -3.65
CA TYR A 119 -11.07 27.61 -3.47
C TYR A 119 -10.24 27.03 -2.33
N SER A 120 -10.58 25.83 -1.84
CA SER A 120 -9.86 25.16 -0.76
C SER A 120 -8.81 24.18 -1.33
N PRO A 121 -7.50 24.48 -1.27
CA PRO A 121 -6.47 23.53 -1.64
C PRO A 121 -6.48 22.26 -0.76
N CYS A 122 -6.84 22.39 0.53
CA CYS A 122 -7.02 21.25 1.44
C CYS A 122 -8.07 20.25 0.91
N ASP A 123 -9.23 20.74 0.47
CA ASP A 123 -10.29 19.87 -0.05
C ASP A 123 -9.88 19.22 -1.36
N ILE A 124 -9.20 19.97 -2.25
CA ILE A 124 -8.64 19.42 -3.49
C ILE A 124 -7.60 18.34 -3.19
N PHE A 125 -6.68 18.59 -2.28
CA PHE A 125 -5.63 17.63 -1.92
C PHE A 125 -6.22 16.34 -1.34
N LYS A 126 -7.10 16.47 -0.36
CA LYS A 126 -7.84 15.38 0.27
C LYS A 126 -8.60 14.55 -0.77
N PHE A 127 -9.38 15.21 -1.63
CA PHE A 127 -10.11 14.57 -2.71
C PHE A 127 -9.18 13.79 -3.66
N LEU A 128 -8.07 14.39 -4.10
CA LEU A 128 -7.14 13.74 -5.03
C LEU A 128 -6.44 12.52 -4.41
N VAL A 129 -6.16 12.55 -3.11
CA VAL A 129 -5.59 11.40 -2.39
C VAL A 129 -6.61 10.25 -2.34
N PHE A 130 -7.87 10.52 -1.98
CA PHE A 130 -8.86 9.46 -1.87
C PHE A 130 -9.30 8.94 -3.24
N ALA A 131 -9.46 9.83 -4.23
CA ALA A 131 -9.71 9.42 -5.61
C ALA A 131 -8.58 8.56 -6.18
N ARG A 132 -7.33 8.80 -5.76
CA ARG A 132 -6.18 7.97 -6.18
C ARG A 132 -6.27 6.54 -5.65
N VAL A 133 -6.87 6.32 -4.48
CA VAL A 133 -7.08 4.98 -3.92
C VAL A 133 -8.28 4.30 -4.53
N LEU A 134 -9.44 5.01 -4.60
CA LEU A 134 -10.73 4.40 -4.93
C LEU A 134 -11.04 4.37 -6.43
N HIS A 135 -10.60 5.40 -7.15
CA HIS A 135 -10.84 5.60 -8.59
C HIS A 135 -9.61 6.19 -9.25
N PRO A 136 -8.50 5.43 -9.32
CA PRO A 136 -7.22 5.93 -9.83
C PRO A 136 -7.31 6.24 -11.33
N ASP A 137 -7.19 7.55 -11.67
CA ASP A 137 -7.28 8.04 -13.04
C ASP A 137 -6.49 9.36 -13.19
N SER A 138 -6.61 9.99 -14.38
CA SER A 138 -6.10 11.34 -14.64
C SER A 138 -6.79 12.37 -13.75
N LYS A 139 -6.16 13.51 -13.50
CA LYS A 139 -6.76 14.60 -12.70
C LYS A 139 -8.10 15.07 -13.28
N ARG A 140 -8.19 15.08 -14.62
CA ARG A 140 -9.44 15.44 -15.32
C ARG A 140 -10.57 14.45 -15.04
N ALA A 141 -10.29 13.15 -15.21
CA ALA A 141 -11.30 12.12 -14.98
C ALA A 141 -11.70 12.05 -13.48
N SER A 142 -10.73 12.13 -12.55
CA SER A 142 -11.03 12.23 -11.12
C SER A 142 -11.96 13.41 -10.82
N CYS A 143 -11.69 14.60 -11.37
CA CYS A 143 -12.52 15.79 -11.15
C CYS A 143 -13.98 15.63 -11.61
N GLN A 144 -14.24 14.79 -12.62
CA GLN A 144 -15.60 14.48 -13.07
C GLN A 144 -16.38 13.63 -12.05
N LEU A 145 -15.68 12.90 -11.16
CA LEU A 145 -16.27 12.04 -10.13
C LEU A 145 -16.38 12.74 -8.77
N LYS A 146 -16.01 14.02 -8.66
CA LYS A 146 -15.89 14.73 -7.39
C LYS A 146 -17.16 14.70 -6.53
N ASP A 147 -18.33 14.85 -7.15
CA ASP A 147 -19.60 14.84 -6.42
C ASP A 147 -20.10 13.42 -6.06
N GLY A 148 -19.34 12.39 -6.39
CA GLY A 148 -19.61 10.98 -6.04
C GLY A 148 -19.18 10.59 -4.63
N PHE A 149 -18.73 11.53 -3.77
CA PHE A 149 -18.28 11.27 -2.40
C PHE A 149 -19.27 11.85 -1.39
N TYR A 150 -19.85 11.00 -0.54
CA TYR A 150 -20.89 11.40 0.41
C TYR A 150 -20.36 12.38 1.47
N GLY A 151 -20.90 13.60 1.47
CA GLY A 151 -20.57 14.63 2.45
C GLY A 151 -19.13 15.20 2.34
N MET A 152 -18.47 15.02 1.20
CA MET A 152 -17.21 15.69 0.91
C MET A 152 -17.47 17.08 0.31
N CYS A 153 -16.70 18.08 0.76
CA CYS A 153 -16.70 19.39 0.11
C CYS A 153 -15.93 19.28 -1.21
N THR A 154 -16.59 19.61 -2.31
CA THR A 154 -16.05 19.52 -3.68
C THR A 154 -16.30 20.79 -4.50
N ASP A 155 -16.42 21.94 -3.80
CA ASP A 155 -16.62 23.24 -4.41
C ASP A 155 -15.33 23.79 -5.02
N PHE A 156 -14.93 23.18 -6.12
CA PHE A 156 -13.75 23.55 -6.93
C PHE A 156 -13.93 23.09 -8.37
N THR A 157 -13.18 23.69 -9.26
CA THR A 157 -13.18 23.40 -10.71
C THR A 157 -11.90 22.66 -11.13
N LEU A 158 -11.89 22.13 -12.36
CA LEU A 158 -10.69 21.51 -12.92
C LEU A 158 -9.49 22.48 -13.04
N PRO A 159 -9.64 23.75 -13.44
CA PRO A 159 -8.58 24.75 -13.34
C PRO A 159 -7.99 24.92 -11.94
N ASP A 160 -8.85 24.86 -10.89
CA ASP A 160 -8.39 24.97 -9.50
C ASP A 160 -7.53 23.77 -9.11
N VAL A 161 -7.91 22.57 -9.57
CA VAL A 161 -7.09 21.35 -9.39
C VAL A 161 -5.69 21.53 -9.96
N TYR A 162 -5.58 22.02 -11.21
CA TYR A 162 -4.25 22.20 -11.83
C TYR A 162 -3.43 23.31 -11.16
N ARG A 163 -4.04 24.42 -10.74
CA ARG A 163 -3.35 25.47 -9.97
C ARG A 163 -2.85 24.95 -8.61
N SER A 164 -3.65 24.11 -7.97
CA SER A 164 -3.26 23.50 -6.70
C SER A 164 -2.06 22.56 -6.82
N LEU A 165 -1.83 21.92 -7.98
CA LEU A 165 -0.65 21.06 -8.18
C LEU A 165 0.66 21.86 -8.07
N ASP A 166 0.72 23.10 -8.59
CA ASP A 166 1.88 23.96 -8.42
C ASP A 166 2.14 24.22 -6.92
N HIS A 167 1.09 24.54 -6.16
CA HIS A 167 1.15 24.77 -4.71
C HIS A 167 1.53 23.52 -3.92
N PHE A 168 1.07 22.33 -4.31
CA PHE A 168 1.40 21.06 -3.63
C PHE A 168 2.88 20.69 -3.78
N ALA A 169 3.52 21.08 -4.87
CA ALA A 169 4.94 20.88 -5.05
C ALA A 169 5.78 21.74 -4.09
N ASP A 170 5.28 22.93 -3.70
CA ASP A 170 5.98 23.86 -2.82
C ASP A 170 6.16 23.30 -1.39
N PHE A 171 5.26 22.46 -0.93
CA PHE A 171 5.32 21.88 0.43
C PHE A 171 5.71 20.39 0.47
N GLU A 172 6.15 19.81 -0.64
CA GLU A 172 6.46 18.38 -0.75
C GLU A 172 7.38 17.89 0.37
N VAL A 173 8.48 18.61 0.61
CA VAL A 173 9.51 18.23 1.61
C VAL A 173 8.99 18.41 3.03
N GLU A 174 8.38 19.55 3.32
CA GLU A 174 7.85 19.87 4.64
C GLU A 174 6.70 18.95 5.05
N LEU A 175 5.83 18.57 4.08
CA LEU A 175 4.76 17.61 4.35
C LEU A 175 5.33 16.21 4.65
N GLN A 176 6.33 15.75 3.91
CA GLN A 176 6.96 14.46 4.20
C GLN A 176 7.59 14.45 5.61
N ARG A 177 8.20 15.55 6.04
CA ARG A 177 8.73 15.71 7.41
C ARG A 177 7.60 15.61 8.44
N HIS A 178 6.53 16.39 8.26
CA HIS A 178 5.35 16.36 9.12
C HIS A 178 4.76 14.95 9.23
N LEU A 179 4.58 14.26 8.10
CA LEU A 179 4.06 12.89 8.07
C LEU A 179 4.95 11.92 8.85
N ASN A 180 6.28 12.08 8.76
CA ASN A 180 7.20 11.24 9.50
C ASN A 180 7.05 11.42 11.02
N GLU A 181 6.92 12.66 11.49
CA GLU A 181 6.66 12.98 12.90
C GLU A 181 5.33 12.40 13.36
N ARG A 182 4.26 12.61 12.60
CA ARG A 182 2.92 12.07 12.94
C ARG A 182 2.90 10.55 12.99
N VAL A 183 3.52 9.86 12.03
CA VAL A 183 3.62 8.39 12.06
C VAL A 183 4.42 7.91 13.27
N LYS A 184 5.52 8.60 13.63
CA LYS A 184 6.31 8.29 14.81
C LYS A 184 5.48 8.40 16.10
N GLU A 185 4.66 9.43 16.23
CA GLU A 185 3.86 9.71 17.43
C GLU A 185 2.64 8.80 17.55
N THR A 186 1.96 8.49 16.43
CA THR A 186 0.64 7.84 16.44
C THR A 186 0.66 6.34 16.18
N ILE A 187 1.66 5.86 15.44
CA ILE A 187 1.76 4.46 15.00
C ILE A 187 3.01 3.78 15.57
N GLY A 188 4.06 4.56 15.78
CA GLY A 188 5.40 4.08 16.09
C GLY A 188 6.19 3.80 14.82
N ARG A 189 7.32 4.49 14.64
CA ARG A 189 8.22 4.31 13.51
C ARG A 189 9.48 3.59 13.98
N ASP A 190 9.81 2.48 13.31
CA ASP A 190 11.03 1.74 13.58
C ASP A 190 12.05 1.97 12.44
N LEU A 191 13.05 2.79 12.73
CA LEU A 191 14.18 3.11 11.85
C LEU A 191 15.47 2.40 12.27
N SER A 192 15.38 1.28 12.98
CA SER A 192 16.54 0.41 13.28
C SER A 192 17.30 0.02 12.00
N TYR A 193 16.58 -0.13 10.91
CA TYR A 193 17.06 -0.18 9.53
C TYR A 193 15.97 0.33 8.58
N ALA A 194 16.37 0.75 7.38
CA ALA A 194 15.44 1.24 6.38
C ALA A 194 15.73 0.64 5.01
N PHE A 195 14.68 0.29 4.30
CA PHE A 195 14.77 -0.18 2.92
C PHE A 195 14.85 0.99 1.96
N TYR A 196 15.71 0.89 0.96
CA TYR A 196 15.78 1.84 -0.13
C TYR A 196 15.84 1.13 -1.48
N ASP A 197 15.00 1.54 -2.40
CA ASP A 197 15.08 1.12 -3.81
C ASP A 197 14.58 2.25 -4.72
N VAL A 198 14.86 2.11 -6.00
CA VAL A 198 14.51 3.07 -7.05
C VAL A 198 13.68 2.38 -8.12
N THR A 199 12.66 3.06 -8.59
CA THR A 199 11.90 2.62 -9.76
C THR A 199 11.68 3.77 -10.73
N ASN A 200 11.19 3.47 -11.93
CA ASN A 200 10.86 4.49 -12.91
C ASN A 200 9.42 4.40 -13.39
N TYR A 201 8.91 5.56 -13.81
CA TYR A 201 7.58 5.76 -14.36
C TYR A 201 7.69 6.43 -15.72
N PHE A 202 6.91 5.96 -16.68
CA PHE A 202 6.98 6.43 -18.06
C PHE A 202 5.89 7.46 -18.39
N PHE A 203 6.17 8.24 -19.42
CA PHE A 203 5.26 9.22 -20.01
C PHE A 203 5.01 8.82 -21.46
N GLU A 204 3.75 8.78 -21.86
CA GLU A 204 3.38 8.55 -23.26
C GLU A 204 3.49 9.86 -24.04
N ILE A 205 4.73 10.29 -24.26
CA ILE A 205 5.11 11.50 -25.04
C ILE A 205 6.35 11.20 -25.89
N ASP A 206 6.48 11.91 -27.02
CA ASP A 206 7.62 11.69 -27.92
C ASP A 206 8.91 12.38 -27.46
N PHE A 207 8.82 13.62 -26.94
CA PHE A 207 9.96 14.43 -26.58
C PHE A 207 9.82 15.09 -25.21
N PRO A 208 10.86 15.04 -24.35
CA PRO A 208 10.95 15.84 -23.14
C PRO A 208 11.26 17.30 -23.48
N ASN A 209 10.85 18.23 -22.61
CA ASN A 209 11.10 19.67 -22.77
C ASN A 209 12.30 20.10 -21.92
N GLY A 210 13.35 20.67 -22.55
CA GLY A 210 14.43 21.39 -21.87
C GLY A 210 15.40 20.53 -21.04
N GLU A 211 16.50 21.15 -20.58
CA GLU A 211 17.56 20.48 -19.82
C GLU A 211 17.13 20.14 -18.36
N GLU A 212 16.34 21.00 -17.74
CA GLU A 212 15.88 20.85 -16.35
C GLU A 212 14.66 19.95 -16.19
N ASP A 213 14.11 19.41 -17.31
CA ASP A 213 12.94 18.53 -17.26
C ASP A 213 13.29 17.21 -16.57
N LEU A 214 12.45 16.79 -15.60
CA LEU A 214 12.56 15.50 -14.94
C LEU A 214 12.38 14.34 -15.93
N ARG A 215 11.60 14.55 -16.99
CA ARG A 215 11.33 13.56 -18.04
C ARG A 215 12.54 13.42 -18.94
N LYS A 216 13.30 12.35 -18.78
CA LYS A 216 14.47 12.04 -19.62
C LYS A 216 14.34 10.63 -20.19
N ARG A 217 14.92 10.40 -21.36
CA ARG A 217 15.13 9.04 -21.85
C ARG A 217 16.26 8.40 -21.06
N GLY A 218 16.01 7.24 -20.48
CA GLY A 218 16.94 6.52 -19.62
C GLY A 218 16.73 5.02 -19.72
N VAL A 219 17.41 4.27 -18.86
CA VAL A 219 17.29 2.81 -18.78
C VAL A 219 15.95 2.46 -18.14
N SER A 220 14.94 2.20 -18.97
CA SER A 220 13.63 1.78 -18.51
C SER A 220 13.68 0.35 -17.97
N LYS A 221 13.19 0.12 -16.73
CA LYS A 221 13.02 -1.22 -16.16
C LYS A 221 11.99 -2.06 -16.96
N GLU A 222 11.21 -1.43 -17.82
CA GLU A 222 10.17 -2.06 -18.66
C GLU A 222 10.57 -2.12 -20.14
N HIS A 223 11.83 -1.75 -20.46
CA HIS A 223 12.36 -1.75 -21.84
C HIS A 223 11.57 -0.87 -22.82
N ARG A 224 10.98 0.22 -22.32
CA ARG A 224 10.29 1.22 -23.13
C ARG A 224 11.30 2.29 -23.60
N THR A 225 10.99 2.91 -24.73
CA THR A 225 11.75 4.03 -25.30
C THR A 225 11.21 5.40 -24.85
N ASP A 226 10.04 5.40 -24.20
CA ASP A 226 9.38 6.60 -23.71
C ASP A 226 10.26 7.33 -22.66
N PRO A 227 10.14 8.67 -22.54
CA PRO A 227 10.74 9.38 -21.43
C PRO A 227 10.22 8.85 -20.08
N ILE A 228 11.11 8.80 -19.12
CA ILE A 228 10.83 8.31 -17.76
C ILE A 228 11.24 9.33 -16.71
N VAL A 229 10.74 9.16 -15.50
CA VAL A 229 11.23 9.80 -14.28
C VAL A 229 11.62 8.69 -13.30
N ALA A 230 12.69 8.87 -12.54
CA ALA A 230 13.10 7.94 -11.51
C ALA A 230 12.59 8.40 -10.13
N MET A 231 12.12 7.46 -9.31
CA MET A 231 11.67 7.71 -7.95
C MET A 231 12.39 6.78 -6.98
N GLY A 232 13.11 7.38 -6.03
CA GLY A 232 13.64 6.70 -4.87
C GLY A 232 12.61 6.70 -3.75
N LEU A 233 12.48 5.57 -3.05
CA LEU A 233 11.59 5.40 -1.91
C LEU A 233 12.38 4.85 -0.72
N PHE A 234 12.25 5.51 0.44
CA PHE A 234 12.64 4.94 1.73
C PHE A 234 11.43 4.39 2.47
N MET A 235 11.62 3.22 3.09
CA MET A 235 10.62 2.61 3.96
C MET A 235 11.27 2.18 5.26
N ASP A 236 10.56 2.28 6.37
CA ASP A 236 11.02 1.78 7.66
C ASP A 236 10.94 0.24 7.77
N SER A 237 11.42 -0.32 8.88
CA SER A 237 11.43 -1.77 9.11
C SER A 237 10.02 -2.39 9.19
N ASN A 238 9.00 -1.58 9.50
CA ASN A 238 7.59 -1.98 9.51
C ASN A 238 6.94 -1.94 8.11
N GLY A 239 7.69 -1.49 7.09
CA GLY A 239 7.18 -1.34 5.72
C GLY A 239 6.31 -0.10 5.52
N LEU A 240 6.44 0.92 6.37
CA LEU A 240 5.77 2.20 6.19
C LEU A 240 6.66 3.16 5.39
N PRO A 241 6.12 3.86 4.38
CA PRO A 241 6.86 4.87 3.63
C PRO A 241 7.41 5.98 4.54
N VAL A 242 8.67 6.34 4.35
CA VAL A 242 9.38 7.39 5.11
C VAL A 242 9.59 8.62 4.25
N ASN A 243 10.17 8.42 3.06
CA ASN A 243 10.54 9.51 2.17
C ASN A 243 10.45 9.05 0.72
N MET A 244 10.12 9.99 -0.14
CA MET A 244 10.11 9.85 -1.60
C MET A 244 10.99 10.97 -2.19
N SER A 245 11.86 10.61 -3.14
CA SER A 245 12.68 11.58 -3.88
C SER A 245 12.55 11.36 -5.39
N MET A 246 12.38 12.44 -6.14
CA MET A 246 12.24 12.40 -7.59
C MET A 246 13.55 12.79 -8.29
N PHE A 247 13.92 12.03 -9.33
CA PHE A 247 15.14 12.24 -10.11
C PHE A 247 14.85 12.23 -11.60
N PRO A 248 15.65 12.96 -12.41
CA PRO A 248 15.58 12.85 -13.87
C PRO A 248 15.71 11.40 -14.34
N GLY A 249 14.95 11.02 -15.36
CA GLY A 249 14.85 9.64 -15.82
C GLY A 249 16.15 9.00 -16.32
N ASN A 250 17.16 9.79 -16.63
CA ASN A 250 18.51 9.34 -17.02
C ASN A 250 19.48 9.21 -15.83
N THR A 251 19.01 9.44 -14.59
CA THR A 251 19.83 9.26 -13.39
C THR A 251 20.05 7.77 -13.12
N SER A 252 21.31 7.37 -12.91
CA SER A 252 21.62 6.01 -12.51
C SER A 252 21.12 5.73 -11.08
N ASP A 253 20.51 4.57 -10.83
CA ASP A 253 20.00 4.18 -9.51
C ASP A 253 21.07 4.36 -8.40
N SER A 254 22.32 4.04 -8.71
CA SER A 254 23.43 4.17 -7.74
C SER A 254 23.74 5.61 -7.29
N LEU A 255 23.29 6.62 -8.04
CA LEU A 255 23.51 8.04 -7.72
C LEU A 255 22.38 8.63 -6.86
N THR A 256 21.27 7.94 -6.72
CA THR A 256 20.08 8.45 -6.01
C THR A 256 20.15 8.27 -4.50
N LEU A 257 20.89 7.26 -4.01
CA LEU A 257 20.91 6.88 -2.60
C LEU A 257 21.47 7.99 -1.70
N GLN A 258 22.64 8.56 -2.06
CA GLN A 258 23.33 9.53 -1.20
C GLN A 258 22.52 10.82 -0.97
N PRO A 259 21.98 11.49 -2.01
CA PRO A 259 21.16 12.68 -1.81
C PRO A 259 19.91 12.36 -0.98
N THR A 260 19.23 11.24 -1.25
CA THR A 260 18.03 10.86 -0.49
C THR A 260 18.35 10.53 0.98
N MET A 261 19.46 9.84 1.26
CA MET A 261 19.90 9.60 2.65
C MET A 261 20.18 10.90 3.40
N LYS A 262 20.85 11.86 2.72
CA LYS A 262 21.13 13.17 3.31
C LYS A 262 19.84 13.88 3.65
N ASP A 263 18.90 13.97 2.71
CA ASP A 263 17.60 14.61 2.90
C ASP A 263 16.83 13.97 4.08
N VAL A 264 16.83 12.63 4.18
CA VAL A 264 16.16 11.90 5.26
C VAL A 264 16.83 12.19 6.61
N LYS A 265 18.16 12.18 6.70
CA LYS A 265 18.88 12.45 7.96
C LYS A 265 18.71 13.90 8.40
N ASP A 266 18.88 14.84 7.51
CA ASP A 266 18.77 16.28 7.79
C ASP A 266 17.31 16.65 8.17
N SER A 267 16.33 16.04 7.49
CA SER A 267 14.91 16.34 7.72
C SER A 267 14.34 15.73 9.00
N TYR A 268 14.84 14.55 9.40
CA TYR A 268 14.23 13.79 10.51
C TYR A 268 15.11 13.70 11.75
N GLY A 269 16.28 14.36 11.75
CA GLY A 269 17.20 14.35 12.88
C GLY A 269 17.68 12.94 13.24
N LEU A 270 17.84 12.05 12.26
CA LEU A 270 18.22 10.67 12.50
C LEU A 270 19.70 10.56 12.85
N GLY A 271 19.98 9.77 13.86
CA GLY A 271 21.34 9.35 14.19
C GLY A 271 21.89 8.36 13.16
N ARG A 272 22.32 7.19 13.61
CA ARG A 272 22.81 6.11 12.75
C ARG A 272 21.64 5.43 12.03
N LEU A 273 21.77 5.21 10.72
CA LEU A 273 20.80 4.50 9.87
C LEU A 273 21.46 3.28 9.21
N ILE A 274 20.81 2.13 9.25
CA ILE A 274 21.24 0.94 8.48
C ILE A 274 20.39 0.88 7.21
N VAL A 275 21.03 1.01 6.05
CA VAL A 275 20.34 0.97 4.75
C VAL A 275 20.35 -0.43 4.19
N VAL A 276 19.18 -0.91 3.81
CA VAL A 276 18.98 -2.21 3.15
C VAL A 276 18.63 -1.98 1.69
N ALA A 277 19.43 -2.51 0.77
CA ALA A 277 19.21 -2.30 -0.66
C ALA A 277 19.70 -3.46 -1.53
N ASP A 278 19.23 -3.49 -2.78
CA ASP A 278 19.64 -4.49 -3.77
C ASP A 278 21.01 -4.16 -4.39
N LYS A 279 21.57 -5.13 -5.11
CA LYS A 279 22.86 -5.08 -5.81
C LYS A 279 23.04 -3.90 -6.77
N GLY A 280 21.94 -3.33 -7.29
CA GLY A 280 21.97 -2.14 -8.15
C GLY A 280 22.55 -0.90 -7.45
N LEU A 281 22.36 -0.83 -6.13
CA LEU A 281 22.81 0.27 -5.28
C LEU A 281 24.15 -0.03 -4.59
N ASN A 282 24.66 -1.26 -4.70
CA ASN A 282 25.91 -1.72 -4.12
C ASN A 282 27.12 -1.25 -4.96
N SER A 283 27.48 0.01 -4.78
CA SER A 283 28.68 0.61 -5.38
C SER A 283 29.69 1.01 -4.29
N SER A 284 30.98 0.97 -4.59
CA SER A 284 32.01 1.42 -3.65
C SER A 284 31.77 2.85 -3.19
N LYS A 285 31.25 3.71 -4.08
CA LYS A 285 30.91 5.10 -3.76
C LYS A 285 29.82 5.18 -2.68
N ASN A 286 28.76 4.39 -2.81
CA ASN A 286 27.66 4.36 -1.83
C ASN A 286 28.12 3.76 -0.50
N ILE A 287 28.85 2.64 -0.52
CA ILE A 287 29.38 2.02 0.70
C ILE A 287 30.29 2.99 1.45
N ASN A 288 31.22 3.65 0.75
CA ASN A 288 32.10 4.63 1.38
C ASN A 288 31.31 5.80 2.00
N ALA A 289 30.32 6.35 1.28
CA ALA A 289 29.51 7.43 1.81
C ALA A 289 28.71 7.02 3.05
N ILE A 290 28.11 5.83 3.06
CA ILE A 290 27.37 5.28 4.21
C ILE A 290 28.31 5.16 5.42
N VAL A 291 29.43 4.45 5.27
CA VAL A 291 30.36 4.19 6.37
C VAL A 291 31.02 5.48 6.87
N ASN A 292 31.40 6.39 5.97
CA ASN A 292 31.98 7.68 6.32
C ASN A 292 31.02 8.59 7.11
N ASN A 293 29.71 8.40 6.95
CA ASN A 293 28.69 9.11 7.72
C ASN A 293 28.33 8.41 9.05
N GLY A 294 29.01 7.30 9.39
CA GLY A 294 28.71 6.52 10.60
C GLY A 294 27.47 5.64 10.48
N ASP A 295 26.94 5.47 9.26
CA ASP A 295 25.77 4.64 8.96
C ASP A 295 26.18 3.19 8.66
N GLY A 296 25.20 2.30 8.62
CA GLY A 296 25.39 0.89 8.30
C GLY A 296 24.72 0.50 6.97
N PHE A 297 25.03 -0.68 6.49
CA PHE A 297 24.40 -1.24 5.28
C PHE A 297 24.20 -2.75 5.38
N VAL A 298 23.15 -3.23 4.68
CA VAL A 298 22.92 -4.65 4.36
C VAL A 298 22.53 -4.71 2.88
N PHE A 299 23.46 -5.11 2.04
CA PHE A 299 23.30 -5.12 0.59
C PHE A 299 23.44 -6.50 -0.01
N SER A 300 22.68 -6.81 -1.06
CA SER A 300 23.05 -7.98 -1.87
C SER A 300 24.27 -7.69 -2.72
N GLN A 301 25.03 -8.75 -2.97
CA GLN A 301 26.30 -8.70 -3.70
C GLN A 301 26.23 -9.59 -4.94
N ILE A 302 26.76 -9.09 -6.05
CA ILE A 302 26.88 -9.86 -7.28
C ILE A 302 27.91 -10.98 -7.08
N ILE A 303 27.53 -12.23 -7.38
CA ILE A 303 28.40 -13.41 -7.31
C ILE A 303 28.87 -13.90 -8.68
N LYS A 304 28.26 -13.42 -9.76
CA LYS A 304 28.61 -13.80 -11.13
C LYS A 304 29.53 -12.76 -11.81
N GLY A 305 30.30 -13.22 -12.78
CA GLY A 305 31.19 -12.36 -13.58
C GLY A 305 32.35 -11.76 -12.79
N LYS A 306 33.06 -10.78 -13.37
CA LYS A 306 34.30 -10.21 -12.79
C LYS A 306 34.14 -9.69 -11.36
N LYS A 307 32.99 -9.06 -11.03
CA LYS A 307 32.73 -8.53 -9.68
C LYS A 307 32.48 -9.60 -8.63
N GLY A 308 31.99 -10.77 -9.04
CA GLY A 308 31.68 -11.89 -8.14
C GLY A 308 32.80 -12.92 -8.02
N GLN A 309 33.77 -12.88 -8.91
CA GLN A 309 34.84 -13.90 -9.04
C GLN A 309 35.59 -14.15 -7.73
N ARG A 310 35.78 -13.12 -6.89
CA ARG A 310 36.43 -13.24 -5.58
C ARG A 310 35.74 -14.18 -4.60
N TYR A 311 34.46 -14.49 -4.83
CA TYR A 311 33.72 -15.42 -3.99
C TYR A 311 33.71 -16.85 -4.52
N ASN A 312 34.18 -17.09 -5.77
CA ASN A 312 34.10 -18.41 -6.41
C ASN A 312 34.78 -19.52 -5.60
N GLU A 313 35.95 -19.24 -5.08
CA GLU A 313 36.68 -20.21 -4.25
C GLU A 313 35.85 -20.65 -3.05
N LYS A 314 35.32 -19.69 -2.27
CA LYS A 314 34.49 -19.98 -1.09
C LYS A 314 33.10 -20.54 -1.48
N LEU A 315 32.57 -20.17 -2.63
CA LEU A 315 31.27 -20.61 -3.10
C LEU A 315 31.28 -22.08 -3.54
N PHE A 316 32.34 -22.51 -4.27
CA PHE A 316 32.41 -23.84 -4.85
C PHE A 316 33.19 -24.83 -3.97
N ASP A 317 33.96 -24.35 -3.01
CA ASP A 317 34.50 -25.21 -1.96
C ASP A 317 33.37 -25.82 -1.12
N GLN A 318 33.31 -27.15 -1.07
CA GLN A 318 32.30 -27.89 -0.32
C GLN A 318 32.51 -27.89 1.18
N SER A 319 33.71 -27.54 1.66
CA SER A 319 34.02 -27.44 3.08
C SER A 319 33.44 -26.18 3.72
N GLY A 320 33.19 -26.21 5.03
CA GLY A 320 32.77 -25.04 5.81
C GLY A 320 31.35 -24.56 5.56
N TRP A 321 30.48 -25.30 4.85
CA TRP A 321 29.08 -25.04 4.76
C TRP A 321 28.30 -25.55 5.98
N THR A 322 27.55 -24.71 6.63
CA THR A 322 26.52 -25.10 7.61
C THR A 322 25.23 -25.38 6.88
N SER A 323 24.67 -26.58 7.06
CA SER A 323 23.43 -27.00 6.35
C SER A 323 22.30 -27.28 7.35
N ASN A 324 21.06 -27.08 6.92
CA ASN A 324 19.92 -27.60 7.68
C ASN A 324 19.83 -29.13 7.55
N GLU A 325 19.09 -29.77 8.45
CA GLU A 325 18.91 -31.24 8.51
C GLU A 325 18.41 -31.85 7.18
N GLN A 326 17.62 -31.09 6.43
CA GLN A 326 17.00 -31.54 5.17
C GLN A 326 17.88 -31.29 3.94
N GLY A 327 19.03 -30.64 4.08
CA GLY A 327 19.93 -30.30 2.97
C GLY A 327 19.31 -29.33 1.93
N THR A 328 18.23 -28.64 2.27
CA THR A 328 17.52 -27.70 1.39
C THR A 328 18.04 -26.28 1.50
N TYR A 329 18.83 -26.00 2.52
CA TYR A 329 19.46 -24.73 2.81
C TYR A 329 20.85 -24.92 3.37
N ARG A 330 21.81 -24.13 2.91
CA ARG A 330 23.17 -24.08 3.47
C ARG A 330 23.75 -22.69 3.38
N TYR A 331 24.69 -22.36 4.28
CA TYR A 331 25.34 -21.05 4.32
C TYR A 331 26.77 -21.10 4.80
N LYS A 332 27.56 -20.07 4.45
CA LYS A 332 28.85 -19.70 5.04
C LYS A 332 28.74 -18.25 5.50
N LEU A 333 29.18 -18.01 6.74
CA LEU A 333 29.22 -16.66 7.32
C LEU A 333 30.69 -16.39 7.72
N PHE A 334 31.22 -15.26 7.25
CA PHE A 334 32.62 -14.90 7.55
C PHE A 334 32.81 -13.39 7.47
N GLU A 335 33.91 -12.91 8.00
CA GLU A 335 34.34 -11.52 7.86
C GLU A 335 35.34 -11.40 6.71
N GLU A 336 35.29 -10.29 6.00
CA GLU A 336 36.11 -9.98 4.84
C GLU A 336 36.66 -8.56 4.96
N GLU A 337 37.96 -8.42 4.79
CA GLU A 337 38.58 -7.13 4.61
C GLU A 337 38.34 -6.61 3.19
N TYR A 338 38.07 -5.31 3.06
CA TYR A 338 37.94 -4.65 1.77
C TYR A 338 38.53 -3.26 1.81
N GLU A 339 39.03 -2.80 0.64
CA GLU A 339 39.55 -1.46 0.47
C GLU A 339 38.41 -0.45 0.38
N GLY A 340 38.35 0.50 1.29
CA GLY A 340 37.45 1.66 1.29
C GLY A 340 38.22 2.96 1.07
N LYS A 341 37.47 4.08 1.07
CA LYS A 341 38.01 5.44 1.06
C LYS A 341 37.40 6.24 2.20
N ASP A 342 38.21 6.93 2.98
CA ASP A 342 37.76 7.87 3.99
C ASP A 342 37.14 9.16 3.38
N LYS A 343 36.78 10.13 4.24
CA LYS A 343 36.20 11.42 3.80
C LYS A 343 37.14 12.24 2.92
N ASP A 344 38.46 12.07 3.11
CA ASP A 344 39.49 12.77 2.37
C ASP A 344 39.91 12.03 1.09
N GLY A 345 39.28 10.88 0.80
CA GLY A 345 39.56 10.03 -0.36
C GLY A 345 40.77 9.11 -0.20
N LYS A 346 41.40 9.04 1.00
CA LYS A 346 42.51 8.17 1.31
C LYS A 346 42.02 6.73 1.48
N LYS A 347 42.81 5.79 0.95
CA LYS A 347 42.51 4.37 1.07
C LYS A 347 42.66 3.89 2.51
N GLU A 348 41.72 3.10 2.96
CA GLU A 348 41.75 2.42 4.26
C GLU A 348 41.20 0.99 4.14
N ILE A 349 41.66 0.11 4.99
CA ILE A 349 41.13 -1.25 5.09
C ILE A 349 39.98 -1.24 6.08
N ARG A 350 38.84 -1.77 5.65
CA ARG A 350 37.60 -1.93 6.42
C ARG A 350 37.19 -3.38 6.45
N VAL A 351 36.44 -3.76 7.48
CA VAL A 351 35.90 -5.12 7.62
C VAL A 351 34.39 -5.07 7.37
N ARG A 352 33.88 -6.11 6.74
CA ARG A 352 32.45 -6.35 6.58
C ARG A 352 32.12 -7.81 6.78
N LYS A 353 30.89 -8.10 7.16
CA LYS A 353 30.36 -9.45 7.24
C LYS A 353 29.83 -9.89 5.89
N VAL A 354 30.07 -11.11 5.51
CA VAL A 354 29.65 -11.73 4.25
C VAL A 354 28.88 -13.00 4.56
N LEU A 355 27.66 -13.07 4.05
CA LEU A 355 26.81 -14.25 4.08
C LEU A 355 26.67 -14.81 2.66
N LEU A 356 27.29 -15.95 2.40
CA LEU A 356 26.99 -16.79 1.23
C LEU A 356 25.93 -17.80 1.63
N TYR A 357 24.87 -17.94 0.85
CA TYR A 357 23.88 -18.98 1.12
C TYR A 357 23.31 -19.57 -0.16
N TRP A 358 22.79 -20.79 -0.03
CA TRP A 358 22.15 -21.54 -1.10
C TRP A 358 20.79 -22.07 -0.64
N LYS A 359 19.82 -22.02 -1.54
CA LYS A 359 18.47 -22.57 -1.33
C LYS A 359 18.09 -23.48 -2.49
N LYS A 360 17.63 -24.69 -2.18
CA LYS A 360 17.18 -25.67 -3.18
C LYS A 360 16.01 -25.15 -4.03
N THR A 361 15.01 -24.54 -3.38
CA THR A 361 13.84 -24.01 -4.09
C THR A 361 14.20 -22.95 -5.13
N GLU A 362 15.19 -22.11 -4.82
CA GLU A 362 15.67 -21.08 -5.73
C GLU A 362 16.54 -21.68 -6.85
N ALA A 363 17.32 -22.71 -6.52
CA ALA A 363 18.10 -23.45 -7.52
C ALA A 363 17.19 -24.14 -8.53
N ASP A 364 16.14 -24.83 -8.07
CA ASP A 364 15.15 -25.49 -8.91
C ASP A 364 14.40 -24.48 -9.80
N MET A 365 14.02 -23.33 -9.26
CA MET A 365 13.41 -22.25 -10.05
C MET A 365 14.37 -21.65 -11.08
N ALA A 366 15.63 -21.42 -10.71
CA ALA A 366 16.64 -20.88 -11.62
C ALA A 366 16.88 -21.84 -12.79
N LYS A 367 17.02 -23.14 -12.48
CA LYS A 367 17.17 -24.23 -13.48
C LYS A 367 15.99 -24.22 -14.46
N ARG A 368 14.75 -24.25 -13.97
CA ARG A 368 13.55 -24.24 -14.84
C ARG A 368 13.49 -23.00 -15.73
N LYS A 369 13.73 -21.80 -15.16
CA LYS A 369 13.76 -20.56 -15.94
C LYS A 369 14.86 -20.56 -17.01
N ARG A 370 16.02 -21.17 -16.73
CA ARG A 370 17.11 -21.32 -17.71
C ARG A 370 16.73 -22.29 -18.82
N GLU A 371 16.11 -23.42 -18.51
CA GLU A 371 15.61 -24.38 -19.49
C GLU A 371 14.58 -23.74 -20.43
N GLU A 372 13.60 -22.98 -19.88
CA GLU A 372 12.64 -22.22 -20.69
C GLU A 372 13.31 -21.19 -21.63
N LYS A 373 14.37 -20.51 -21.15
CA LYS A 373 15.14 -19.56 -21.97
C LYS A 373 15.93 -20.26 -23.06
N LEU A 374 16.52 -21.42 -22.77
CA LEU A 374 17.25 -22.23 -23.73
C LEU A 374 16.31 -22.76 -24.84
N GLU A 375 15.12 -23.23 -24.48
CA GLU A 375 14.12 -23.63 -25.47
C GLU A 375 13.70 -22.45 -26.37
N LYS A 376 13.48 -21.28 -25.81
CA LYS A 376 13.17 -20.06 -26.59
C LYS A 376 14.32 -19.68 -27.51
N ALA A 377 15.56 -19.76 -27.02
CA ALA A 377 16.76 -19.51 -27.82
C ALA A 377 16.88 -20.51 -28.99
N ALA A 378 16.66 -21.82 -28.73
CA ALA A 378 16.69 -22.85 -29.76
C ALA A 378 15.61 -22.62 -30.83
N ARG A 379 14.39 -22.28 -30.44
CA ARG A 379 13.30 -21.91 -31.38
C ARG A 379 13.66 -20.67 -32.22
N SER A 380 14.25 -19.63 -31.59
CA SER A 380 14.67 -18.42 -32.30
C SER A 380 15.77 -18.71 -33.32
N VAL A 381 16.76 -19.54 -32.97
CA VAL A 381 17.82 -19.96 -33.88
C VAL A 381 17.24 -20.74 -35.06
N LYS A 382 16.32 -21.69 -34.80
CA LYS A 382 15.67 -22.53 -35.84
C LYS A 382 14.84 -21.70 -36.82
N ASN A 383 14.17 -20.66 -36.34
CA ASN A 383 13.25 -19.84 -37.14
C ASN A 383 13.93 -18.60 -37.77
N ASN A 384 15.26 -18.42 -37.61
CA ASN A 384 16.01 -17.23 -38.04
C ASN A 384 15.35 -15.92 -37.58
N ALA A 385 14.52 -15.95 -36.54
CA ALA A 385 13.75 -14.83 -36.07
C ALA A 385 14.65 -13.91 -35.23
N TYR A 386 14.69 -12.63 -35.61
CA TYR A 386 15.30 -11.59 -34.77
C TYR A 386 14.32 -11.24 -33.64
N SER A 387 14.65 -11.52 -32.39
CA SER A 387 13.82 -11.16 -31.26
C SER A 387 14.51 -10.06 -30.44
N ILE A 388 13.87 -8.90 -30.35
CA ILE A 388 14.29 -7.76 -29.50
C ILE A 388 13.96 -8.05 -28.02
N LYS A 389 13.29 -9.15 -27.70
CA LYS A 389 12.89 -9.46 -26.33
C LYS A 389 14.06 -10.01 -25.51
N LYS A 390 14.41 -9.32 -24.43
CA LYS A 390 15.37 -9.76 -23.40
C LYS A 390 15.06 -11.19 -22.96
N GLY A 391 16.05 -12.06 -23.03
CA GLY A 391 15.94 -13.47 -22.62
C GLY A 391 16.11 -14.49 -23.73
N VAL A 392 15.82 -14.14 -24.99
CA VAL A 392 16.16 -14.98 -26.16
C VAL A 392 17.62 -14.78 -26.55
N ASP A 393 18.10 -13.52 -26.48
CA ASP A 393 19.47 -13.16 -26.83
C ASP A 393 20.49 -13.56 -25.73
N GLU A 394 20.05 -13.84 -24.52
CA GLU A 394 20.94 -14.17 -23.39
C GLU A 394 21.75 -15.44 -23.64
N TYR A 395 21.16 -16.44 -24.31
CA TYR A 395 21.79 -17.73 -24.65
C TYR A 395 21.95 -17.93 -26.16
N THR A 396 22.02 -16.87 -26.95
CA THR A 396 22.38 -16.93 -28.37
C THR A 396 23.77 -16.36 -28.61
N LYS A 397 24.56 -17.06 -29.43
CA LYS A 397 25.84 -16.57 -29.95
C LYS A 397 25.65 -16.20 -31.42
N GLU A 398 26.21 -15.07 -31.84
CA GLU A 398 26.32 -14.69 -33.24
C GLU A 398 27.78 -14.84 -33.66
N ALA A 399 28.03 -15.63 -34.69
CA ALA A 399 29.31 -15.71 -35.34
C ALA A 399 29.16 -15.28 -36.82
N ILE A 400 30.14 -14.55 -37.31
CA ILE A 400 30.18 -14.14 -38.72
C ILE A 400 30.99 -15.19 -39.47
N VAL A 401 30.35 -15.88 -40.43
CA VAL A 401 30.96 -17.01 -41.16
C VAL A 401 30.98 -16.70 -42.63
N ASP A 402 32.07 -17.03 -43.30
CA ASP A 402 32.14 -17.03 -44.75
C ASP A 402 31.22 -18.06 -45.36
N LYS A 403 30.56 -17.72 -46.48
CA LYS A 403 29.56 -18.55 -47.13
C LYS A 403 30.13 -19.78 -47.85
N GLU A 404 31.37 -19.71 -48.29
CA GLU A 404 32.02 -20.70 -49.14
C GLU A 404 32.95 -21.63 -48.36
N THR A 405 33.68 -21.11 -47.38
CA THR A 405 34.69 -21.85 -46.61
C THR A 405 34.21 -22.30 -45.25
N GLY A 406 33.14 -21.70 -44.69
CA GLY A 406 32.70 -21.96 -43.33
C GLY A 406 33.59 -21.35 -42.24
N GLU A 407 34.61 -20.60 -42.62
CA GLU A 407 35.51 -19.92 -41.67
C GLU A 407 34.84 -18.70 -41.06
N ILE A 408 35.17 -18.42 -39.79
CA ILE A 408 34.68 -17.24 -39.04
C ILE A 408 35.41 -16.02 -39.52
N LEU A 409 34.77 -15.18 -40.36
CA LEU A 409 35.32 -13.96 -40.93
C LEU A 409 34.45 -12.73 -40.64
N GLY A 410 35.09 -11.57 -40.58
CA GLY A 410 34.49 -10.31 -40.17
C GLY A 410 33.40 -9.73 -41.07
N ASN A 411 32.90 -10.38 -42.13
CA ASN A 411 32.10 -9.62 -43.10
C ASN A 411 30.90 -10.27 -43.83
N THR A 412 30.38 -11.50 -43.62
CA THR A 412 29.38 -11.93 -44.60
C THR A 412 28.17 -12.80 -44.20
N LYS A 413 28.11 -13.46 -43.11
CA LYS A 413 26.84 -14.07 -42.58
C LYS A 413 26.84 -14.21 -41.08
N LYS A 414 25.77 -13.77 -40.42
CA LYS A 414 25.58 -14.05 -39.01
C LYS A 414 24.99 -15.45 -38.81
N LEU A 415 25.80 -16.36 -38.32
CA LEU A 415 25.31 -17.65 -37.82
C LEU A 415 24.91 -17.53 -36.38
N ARG A 416 23.67 -17.87 -36.07
CA ARG A 416 23.17 -17.91 -34.69
C ARG A 416 23.23 -19.34 -34.17
N SER A 417 23.76 -19.49 -32.98
CA SER A 417 23.76 -20.76 -32.26
C SER A 417 23.38 -20.55 -30.80
N VAL A 418 22.89 -21.62 -30.16
CA VAL A 418 22.62 -21.62 -28.72
C VAL A 418 23.95 -21.64 -27.96
N ASN A 419 24.10 -20.78 -26.98
CA ASN A 419 25.29 -20.70 -26.13
C ASN A 419 25.17 -21.63 -24.92
N LEU A 420 25.44 -22.91 -25.11
CA LEU A 420 25.38 -23.92 -24.06
C LEU A 420 26.44 -23.71 -22.97
N GLU A 421 27.66 -23.30 -23.34
CA GLU A 421 28.75 -23.03 -22.38
C GLU A 421 28.35 -21.96 -21.35
N LYS A 422 27.70 -20.90 -21.81
CA LYS A 422 27.19 -19.86 -20.93
C LYS A 422 26.06 -20.40 -20.03
N ALA A 423 25.20 -21.25 -20.56
CA ALA A 423 24.12 -21.86 -19.79
C ALA A 423 24.64 -22.81 -18.70
N GLU A 424 25.67 -23.59 -18.99
CA GLU A 424 26.37 -24.45 -18.04
C GLU A 424 27.11 -23.64 -16.98
N HIS A 425 27.83 -22.60 -17.39
CA HIS A 425 28.47 -21.67 -16.45
C HIS A 425 27.44 -20.99 -15.52
N ASP A 426 26.31 -20.53 -16.05
CA ASP A 426 25.26 -19.93 -15.24
C ASP A 426 24.61 -20.93 -14.27
N ALA A 427 24.53 -22.21 -14.65
CA ALA A 427 23.99 -23.29 -13.83
C ALA A 427 24.78 -23.50 -12.52
N MET A 428 26.09 -23.24 -12.53
CA MET A 428 26.93 -23.36 -11.35
C MET A 428 26.50 -22.44 -10.19
N TYR A 429 25.83 -21.34 -10.53
CA TYR A 429 25.39 -20.32 -9.55
C TYR A 429 23.92 -20.45 -9.14
N ASP A 430 23.20 -21.49 -9.61
CA ASP A 430 21.78 -21.63 -9.29
C ASP A 430 21.55 -21.81 -7.79
N GLY A 431 20.64 -20.99 -7.27
CA GLY A 431 20.27 -21.01 -5.86
C GLY A 431 21.26 -20.34 -4.91
N TYR A 432 22.40 -19.84 -5.39
CA TYR A 432 23.38 -19.13 -4.56
C TYR A 432 23.12 -17.64 -4.52
N PHE A 433 23.31 -17.06 -3.34
CA PHE A 433 23.16 -15.64 -3.04
C PHE A 433 24.29 -15.16 -2.13
N CYS A 434 24.55 -13.86 -2.17
CA CYS A 434 25.50 -13.20 -1.30
C CYS A 434 24.90 -11.93 -0.72
N ILE A 435 24.98 -11.76 0.60
CA ILE A 435 24.65 -10.54 1.33
C ILE A 435 25.90 -10.05 2.04
N ILE A 436 26.15 -8.76 1.98
CA ILE A 436 27.23 -8.09 2.72
C ILE A 436 26.66 -7.08 3.69
N SER A 437 27.28 -6.93 4.85
CA SER A 437 26.84 -6.02 5.91
C SER A 437 28.00 -5.36 6.62
N SER A 438 27.81 -4.09 7.02
CA SER A 438 28.69 -3.41 7.98
C SER A 438 28.49 -3.87 9.42
N GLU A 439 27.34 -4.54 9.71
CA GLU A 439 26.97 -5.00 11.06
C GLU A 439 27.67 -6.34 11.36
N LEU A 440 28.82 -6.26 12.04
CA LEU A 440 29.66 -7.44 12.31
C LEU A 440 29.02 -8.40 13.32
N GLU A 441 28.15 -7.92 14.19
CA GLU A 441 27.40 -8.71 15.16
C GLU A 441 26.20 -9.48 14.56
N TYR A 442 25.79 -9.17 13.32
CA TYR A 442 24.67 -9.88 12.71
C TYR A 442 25.05 -11.33 12.38
N ASP A 443 24.25 -12.26 12.89
CA ASP A 443 24.31 -13.66 12.48
C ASP A 443 23.62 -13.91 11.13
N GLU A 444 23.67 -15.14 10.64
CA GLU A 444 23.03 -15.56 9.40
C GLU A 444 21.52 -15.25 9.38
N ARG A 445 20.83 -15.57 10.49
CA ARG A 445 19.38 -15.37 10.61
C ARG A 445 19.01 -13.89 10.53
N LYS A 446 19.72 -13.03 11.27
CA LYS A 446 19.48 -11.59 11.29
C LYS A 446 19.76 -10.96 9.92
N MET A 447 20.88 -11.30 9.27
CA MET A 447 21.19 -10.80 7.92
C MET A 447 20.11 -11.16 6.92
N ARG A 448 19.62 -12.41 6.92
CA ARG A 448 18.53 -12.83 6.02
C ARG A 448 17.19 -12.18 6.36
N GLN A 449 16.88 -12.06 7.63
CA GLN A 449 15.64 -11.40 8.08
C GLN A 449 15.60 -9.94 7.61
N VAL A 450 16.67 -9.20 7.87
CA VAL A 450 16.79 -7.79 7.49
C VAL A 450 16.74 -7.63 5.96
N TYR A 451 17.58 -8.38 5.23
CA TYR A 451 17.57 -8.31 3.77
C TYR A 451 16.25 -8.82 3.17
N GLY A 452 15.69 -9.88 3.76
CA GLY A 452 14.43 -10.47 3.34
C GLY A 452 13.25 -9.48 3.36
N GLY A 453 13.28 -8.47 4.23
CA GLY A 453 12.24 -7.44 4.28
C GLY A 453 12.19 -6.53 3.03
N LEU A 454 13.17 -6.58 2.13
CA LEU A 454 13.22 -5.75 0.92
C LEU A 454 12.03 -5.98 -0.04
N TRP A 455 11.35 -7.13 0.03
CA TRP A 455 10.12 -7.38 -0.73
C TRP A 455 9.01 -6.34 -0.46
N GLN A 456 9.00 -5.70 0.71
CA GLN A 456 8.01 -4.71 1.10
C GLN A 456 8.07 -3.47 0.20
N ILE A 457 9.29 -3.03 -0.15
CA ILE A 457 9.45 -1.89 -1.06
C ILE A 457 9.10 -2.26 -2.50
N GLU A 458 9.44 -3.47 -2.95
CA GLU A 458 9.03 -3.98 -4.25
C GLU A 458 7.49 -4.05 -4.36
N GLN A 459 6.83 -4.52 -3.30
CA GLN A 459 5.37 -4.54 -3.22
C GLN A 459 4.79 -3.12 -3.24
N SER A 460 5.42 -2.15 -2.55
CA SER A 460 4.98 -0.75 -2.55
C SER A 460 5.07 -0.13 -3.93
N PHE A 461 6.14 -0.40 -4.68
CA PHE A 461 6.22 0.01 -6.09
C PHE A 461 5.16 -0.66 -6.97
N ARG A 462 4.84 -1.93 -6.72
CA ARG A 462 3.74 -2.60 -7.42
C ARG A 462 2.41 -1.90 -7.13
N ILE A 463 2.09 -1.63 -5.86
CA ILE A 463 0.88 -0.90 -5.47
C ILE A 463 0.81 0.45 -6.21
N MET A 464 1.88 1.23 -6.18
CA MET A 464 1.89 2.52 -6.87
C MET A 464 1.66 2.38 -8.38
N LYS A 465 2.28 1.39 -9.02
CA LYS A 465 2.21 1.20 -10.48
C LYS A 465 0.90 0.61 -10.96
N THR A 466 0.32 -0.32 -10.20
CA THR A 466 -0.86 -1.09 -10.60
C THR A 466 -2.11 -0.60 -9.89
N ASP A 467 -2.12 -0.61 -8.56
CA ASP A 467 -3.34 -0.35 -7.80
C ASP A 467 -3.66 1.14 -7.73
N LEU A 468 -2.64 1.99 -7.64
CA LEU A 468 -2.78 3.45 -7.65
C LEU A 468 -2.62 4.08 -9.04
N TYR A 469 -2.39 3.32 -10.09
CA TYR A 469 -2.22 3.81 -11.48
C TYR A 469 -1.33 5.06 -11.57
N ALA A 470 -0.19 5.07 -10.88
CA ALA A 470 0.74 6.19 -10.94
C ALA A 470 1.41 6.36 -12.32
N ARG A 471 1.17 5.44 -13.24
CA ARG A 471 1.61 5.45 -14.65
C ARG A 471 0.52 4.93 -15.58
N PRO A 472 0.46 5.40 -16.85
CA PRO A 472 1.26 6.50 -17.42
C PRO A 472 1.00 7.82 -16.70
N VAL A 473 2.02 8.70 -16.67
CA VAL A 473 1.90 10.00 -16.01
C VAL A 473 1.31 11.02 -17.00
N PHE A 474 0.17 11.61 -16.66
CA PHE A 474 -0.58 12.50 -17.53
C PHE A 474 -0.29 13.99 -17.32
N VAL A 475 0.51 14.36 -16.32
CA VAL A 475 0.94 15.74 -16.05
C VAL A 475 2.33 15.99 -16.64
N ARG A 476 2.63 17.27 -17.02
CA ARG A 476 3.81 17.58 -17.82
C ARG A 476 4.82 18.51 -17.16
N LYS A 477 4.38 19.45 -16.32
CA LYS A 477 5.27 20.35 -15.57
C LYS A 477 5.98 19.59 -14.45
N ASN A 478 7.21 19.95 -14.11
CA ASN A 478 7.96 19.32 -13.02
C ASN A 478 7.21 19.41 -11.68
N GLU A 479 6.63 20.56 -11.37
CA GLU A 479 5.82 20.81 -10.17
C GLU A 479 4.61 19.87 -10.15
N HIS A 480 3.90 19.74 -11.27
CA HIS A 480 2.75 18.84 -11.38
C HIS A 480 3.17 17.36 -11.26
N ILE A 481 4.35 16.99 -11.76
CA ILE A 481 4.91 15.65 -11.62
C ILE A 481 5.19 15.37 -10.14
N ARG A 482 5.87 16.29 -9.43
CA ARG A 482 6.15 16.19 -7.99
C ARG A 482 4.86 16.06 -7.19
N ALA A 483 3.89 16.95 -7.42
CA ALA A 483 2.58 16.90 -6.77
C ALA A 483 1.82 15.59 -7.05
N HIS A 484 1.88 15.06 -8.27
CA HIS A 484 1.26 13.78 -8.61
C HIS A 484 1.85 12.64 -7.79
N PHE A 485 3.18 12.56 -7.68
CA PHE A 485 3.84 11.51 -6.90
C PHE A 485 3.68 11.72 -5.40
N LEU A 486 3.60 12.96 -4.91
CA LEU A 486 3.25 13.25 -3.52
C LEU A 486 1.86 12.70 -3.16
N ILE A 487 0.86 12.93 -4.01
CA ILE A 487 -0.49 12.36 -3.84
C ILE A 487 -0.44 10.82 -3.82
N CYS A 488 0.31 10.21 -4.72
CA CYS A 488 0.47 8.75 -4.76
C CYS A 488 1.22 8.22 -3.52
N PHE A 489 2.23 8.95 -3.03
CA PHE A 489 2.98 8.60 -1.82
C PHE A 489 2.07 8.61 -0.57
N ILE A 490 1.22 9.62 -0.43
CA ILE A 490 0.28 9.71 0.69
C ILE A 490 -0.79 8.63 0.58
N ALA A 491 -1.32 8.37 -0.61
CA ALA A 491 -2.24 7.27 -0.85
C ALA A 491 -1.62 5.91 -0.46
N LEU A 492 -0.34 5.68 -0.83
CA LEU A 492 0.42 4.51 -0.42
C LEU A 492 0.59 4.45 1.11
N LEU A 493 0.97 5.56 1.75
CA LEU A 493 1.15 5.63 3.20
C LEU A 493 -0.14 5.27 3.94
N ILE A 494 -1.29 5.81 3.52
CA ILE A 494 -2.60 5.49 4.10
C ILE A 494 -2.91 3.99 3.97
N ILE A 495 -2.73 3.41 2.79
CA ILE A 495 -2.93 1.97 2.57
C ILE A 495 -2.01 1.14 3.48
N ARG A 496 -0.73 1.51 3.58
CA ARG A 496 0.24 0.79 4.40
C ARG A 496 -0.08 0.90 5.90
N ILE A 497 -0.58 2.04 6.36
CA ILE A 497 -1.05 2.19 7.75
C ILE A 497 -2.25 1.29 8.02
N ILE A 498 -3.22 1.22 7.11
CA ILE A 498 -4.37 0.31 7.25
C ILE A 498 -3.89 -1.14 7.30
N GLN A 499 -3.00 -1.55 6.40
CA GLN A 499 -2.40 -2.89 6.38
C GLN A 499 -1.65 -3.19 7.68
N HIS A 500 -0.85 -2.24 8.17
CA HIS A 500 -0.10 -2.38 9.42
C HIS A 500 -1.04 -2.61 10.62
N ARG A 501 -2.16 -1.87 10.69
CA ARG A 501 -3.19 -2.05 11.74
C ARG A 501 -3.93 -3.37 11.63
N MET A 502 -4.12 -3.92 10.45
CA MET A 502 -4.72 -5.24 10.24
C MET A 502 -3.78 -6.39 10.66
N GLY A 503 -2.47 -6.16 10.73
CA GLY A 503 -1.46 -7.15 11.12
C GLY A 503 -1.45 -8.36 10.17
N GLU A 504 -1.48 -9.57 10.73
CA GLU A 504 -1.43 -10.83 9.95
C GLU A 504 -2.63 -11.03 9.01
N LYS A 505 -3.74 -10.33 9.27
CA LYS A 505 -4.95 -10.38 8.44
C LYS A 505 -4.98 -9.30 7.36
N ALA A 506 -3.85 -8.63 7.11
CA ALA A 506 -3.79 -7.51 6.18
C ALA A 506 -4.30 -7.87 4.78
N LEU A 507 -5.26 -7.09 4.30
CA LEU A 507 -5.77 -7.18 2.93
C LEU A 507 -4.76 -6.59 1.95
N SER A 508 -4.79 -7.05 0.70
CA SER A 508 -4.03 -6.38 -0.37
C SER A 508 -4.57 -4.96 -0.63
N ALA A 509 -3.75 -4.09 -1.22
CA ALA A 509 -4.16 -2.75 -1.59
C ALA A 509 -5.38 -2.75 -2.52
N GLU A 510 -5.39 -3.65 -3.50
CA GLU A 510 -6.51 -3.87 -4.41
C GLU A 510 -7.81 -4.23 -3.67
N ARG A 511 -7.74 -5.17 -2.70
CA ARG A 511 -8.90 -5.58 -1.91
C ARG A 511 -9.43 -4.43 -1.05
N ILE A 512 -8.54 -3.65 -0.40
CA ILE A 512 -8.92 -2.45 0.35
C ILE A 512 -9.63 -1.45 -0.57
N ALA A 513 -9.03 -1.11 -1.70
CA ALA A 513 -9.58 -0.15 -2.65
C ALA A 513 -10.94 -0.60 -3.21
N ARG A 514 -11.06 -1.87 -3.63
CA ARG A 514 -12.29 -2.48 -4.16
C ARG A 514 -13.40 -2.46 -3.11
N THR A 515 -13.09 -2.87 -1.88
CA THR A 515 -14.08 -2.93 -0.80
C THR A 515 -14.58 -1.55 -0.40
N LEU A 516 -13.67 -0.59 -0.21
CA LEU A 516 -14.04 0.78 0.12
C LEU A 516 -14.71 1.49 -1.07
N GLY A 517 -14.35 1.15 -2.30
CA GLY A 517 -15.00 1.64 -3.52
C GLY A 517 -16.44 1.15 -3.63
N ALA A 518 -16.74 -0.08 -3.20
CA ALA A 518 -18.09 -0.65 -3.20
C ALA A 518 -18.99 -0.08 -2.09
N ALA A 519 -18.42 0.55 -1.06
CA ALA A 519 -19.17 1.13 0.05
C ALA A 519 -19.85 2.43 -0.39
N THR A 520 -21.04 2.32 -1.01
CA THR A 520 -21.82 3.42 -1.55
C THR A 520 -23.19 3.54 -0.88
N CYS A 521 -23.74 4.75 -0.92
CA CYS A 521 -25.03 5.05 -0.33
C CYS A 521 -25.85 6.01 -1.21
N GLN A 522 -27.14 6.03 -0.96
CA GLN A 522 -28.11 6.94 -1.56
C GLN A 522 -28.94 7.59 -0.47
N VAL A 523 -29.14 8.91 -0.55
CA VAL A 523 -30.02 9.64 0.36
C VAL A 523 -31.46 9.54 -0.15
N LEU A 524 -32.34 8.93 0.66
CA LEU A 524 -33.77 8.80 0.35
C LEU A 524 -34.57 9.92 1.00
N LYS A 525 -35.78 10.18 0.48
CA LYS A 525 -36.73 11.12 1.10
C LYS A 525 -37.01 10.70 2.56
N GLY A 526 -37.09 11.69 3.46
CA GLY A 526 -37.36 11.44 4.87
C GLY A 526 -36.13 11.18 5.75
N GLY A 527 -34.92 11.46 5.27
CA GLY A 527 -33.70 11.34 6.07
C GLY A 527 -33.28 9.91 6.33
N ILE A 528 -33.54 9.03 5.37
CA ILE A 528 -33.10 7.63 5.38
C ILE A 528 -31.96 7.49 4.38
N ILE A 529 -30.93 6.77 4.76
CA ILE A 529 -29.84 6.39 3.87
C ILE A 529 -30.08 4.97 3.41
N HIS A 530 -30.00 4.72 2.11
CA HIS A 530 -29.92 3.38 1.56
C HIS A 530 -28.45 3.07 1.30
N LEU A 531 -27.91 2.10 2.03
CA LEU A 531 -26.56 1.58 1.81
C LEU A 531 -26.64 0.49 0.75
N ASP A 532 -25.76 0.57 -0.23
CA ASP A 532 -25.63 -0.51 -1.19
C ASP A 532 -25.08 -1.76 -0.51
N ASP A 533 -25.54 -2.91 -0.97
CA ASP A 533 -25.03 -4.19 -0.51
C ASP A 533 -23.57 -4.37 -0.98
N VAL A 534 -22.66 -4.42 -0.02
CA VAL A 534 -21.22 -4.54 -0.31
C VAL A 534 -20.79 -5.95 -0.72
N GLY A 535 -21.70 -6.82 -1.09
CA GLY A 535 -21.32 -8.13 -1.62
C GLY A 535 -22.23 -9.29 -1.24
N GLY A 536 -23.51 -9.07 -1.06
CA GLY A 536 -24.50 -10.09 -0.75
C GLY A 536 -25.14 -9.89 0.61
N ALA A 537 -26.43 -10.26 0.75
CA ALA A 537 -27.18 -10.07 1.96
C ALA A 537 -26.44 -10.71 3.16
N ILE A 538 -26.01 -9.88 4.09
CA ILE A 538 -25.51 -10.35 5.37
C ILE A 538 -26.70 -11.01 6.08
N ALA A 539 -26.85 -12.32 5.90
CA ALA A 539 -27.87 -13.09 6.58
C ALA A 539 -27.37 -13.46 7.98
N PHE A 540 -28.09 -13.01 9.00
CA PHE A 540 -27.89 -13.56 10.34
C PHE A 540 -28.52 -14.95 10.39
N GLN A 541 -27.70 -15.97 10.53
CA GLN A 541 -28.18 -17.32 10.84
C GLN A 541 -28.11 -17.56 12.35
N LYS A 542 -29.18 -18.14 12.91
CA LYS A 542 -29.16 -18.66 14.27
C LYS A 542 -28.32 -19.93 14.28
N ALA A 543 -27.20 -19.91 14.97
CA ALA A 543 -26.33 -21.06 15.15
C ALA A 543 -26.17 -21.37 16.64
N LEU A 544 -25.90 -22.62 16.95
CA LEU A 544 -25.56 -23.04 18.32
C LEU A 544 -24.05 -22.82 18.52
N ASN A 545 -23.69 -22.08 19.57
CA ASN A 545 -22.30 -21.98 19.98
C ASN A 545 -21.83 -23.28 20.65
N LYS A 546 -20.55 -23.40 21.00
CA LYS A 546 -19.97 -24.57 21.66
C LYS A 546 -20.61 -24.89 23.04
N LYS A 547 -21.41 -23.97 23.59
CA LYS A 547 -22.15 -24.16 24.87
C LYS A 547 -23.61 -24.51 24.65
N GLY A 548 -24.07 -24.68 23.39
CA GLY A 548 -25.46 -24.99 23.05
C GLY A 548 -26.42 -23.79 23.12
N GLU A 549 -25.90 -22.56 23.17
CA GLU A 549 -26.72 -21.35 23.18
C GLU A 549 -26.97 -20.88 21.75
N ILE A 550 -28.17 -20.41 21.45
CA ILE A 550 -28.51 -19.83 20.14
C ILE A 550 -27.89 -18.45 20.06
N VAL A 551 -26.93 -18.28 19.15
CA VAL A 551 -26.27 -17.02 18.85
C VAL A 551 -26.54 -16.64 17.40
N ASP A 552 -26.70 -15.34 17.14
CA ASP A 552 -26.77 -14.83 15.78
C ASP A 552 -25.35 -14.83 15.21
N THR A 553 -25.09 -15.71 14.26
CA THR A 553 -23.85 -15.75 13.50
C THR A 553 -24.08 -15.17 12.11
N LEU A 554 -23.09 -14.40 11.62
CA LEU A 554 -23.07 -13.96 10.25
C LEU A 554 -22.83 -15.19 9.35
N ALA A 555 -23.79 -15.51 8.50
CA ALA A 555 -23.60 -16.49 7.45
C ALA A 555 -23.02 -15.81 6.23
N TYR A 556 -21.81 -16.17 5.88
CA TYR A 556 -21.19 -15.78 4.60
C TYR A 556 -21.34 -16.95 3.62
N SER A 557 -21.68 -16.63 2.36
CA SER A 557 -21.36 -17.53 1.27
C SER A 557 -19.89 -17.31 0.89
N ASP A 558 -19.19 -18.33 0.40
CA ASP A 558 -17.81 -18.22 -0.10
C ASP A 558 -17.65 -17.21 -1.27
N ARG A 559 -18.76 -16.66 -1.74
CA ARG A 559 -18.82 -15.66 -2.82
C ARG A 559 -18.76 -14.22 -2.32
N ASP A 560 -18.85 -13.96 -1.02
CA ASP A 560 -18.99 -12.62 -0.44
C ASP A 560 -17.65 -12.07 0.09
N GLU A 561 -16.59 -12.21 -0.70
CA GLU A 561 -15.25 -11.72 -0.33
C GLU A 561 -15.27 -10.23 0.08
N ILE A 562 -16.02 -9.40 -0.65
CA ILE A 562 -16.13 -7.96 -0.35
C ILE A 562 -16.81 -7.71 1.00
N ALA A 563 -17.86 -8.46 1.33
CA ALA A 563 -18.54 -8.34 2.63
C ALA A 563 -17.64 -8.74 3.79
N MET A 564 -16.86 -9.81 3.63
CA MET A 564 -15.87 -10.24 4.62
C MET A 564 -14.75 -9.20 4.80
N ASP A 565 -14.26 -8.64 3.69
CA ASP A 565 -13.25 -7.59 3.70
C ASP A 565 -13.77 -6.33 4.36
N TYR A 566 -15.01 -5.93 4.05
CA TYR A 566 -15.66 -4.77 4.65
C TYR A 566 -15.82 -4.93 6.16
N LYS A 567 -16.24 -6.13 6.61
CA LYS A 567 -16.29 -6.43 8.04
C LYS A 567 -14.92 -6.32 8.69
N LEU A 568 -13.88 -6.89 8.09
CA LEU A 568 -12.51 -6.81 8.61
C LEU A 568 -12.02 -5.37 8.70
N ILE A 569 -12.34 -4.53 7.71
CA ILE A 569 -12.05 -3.10 7.75
C ILE A 569 -12.78 -2.44 8.91
N GLN A 570 -14.10 -2.67 9.07
CA GLN A 570 -14.85 -2.12 10.19
C GLN A 570 -14.27 -2.54 11.53
N ASP A 571 -13.97 -3.83 11.71
CA ASP A 571 -13.36 -4.37 12.94
C ASP A 571 -12.00 -3.67 13.24
N THR A 572 -11.19 -3.41 12.20
CA THR A 572 -9.89 -2.71 12.33
C THR A 572 -10.05 -1.26 12.82
N PHE A 573 -11.15 -0.60 12.46
CA PHE A 573 -11.47 0.76 12.89
C PHE A 573 -12.41 0.83 14.10
N GLY A 574 -12.68 -0.31 14.75
CA GLY A 574 -13.53 -0.36 15.95
C GLY A 574 -14.98 0.05 15.69
N THR A 575 -15.47 -0.10 14.46
CA THR A 575 -16.81 0.31 14.05
C THR A 575 -17.65 -0.86 13.58
N SER A 576 -18.97 -0.69 13.55
CA SER A 576 -19.86 -1.67 12.93
C SER A 576 -21.15 -1.00 12.45
N LEU A 577 -21.50 -1.22 11.18
CA LEU A 577 -22.75 -0.79 10.59
C LEU A 577 -23.23 -1.87 9.61
N TYR A 578 -24.33 -2.51 9.93
CA TYR A 578 -24.90 -3.61 9.13
C TYR A 578 -26.35 -3.34 8.69
N ASN A 579 -26.89 -2.18 9.07
CA ASN A 579 -28.24 -1.81 8.67
C ASN A 579 -28.22 -1.18 7.26
N ILE A 580 -28.97 -1.74 6.32
CA ILE A 580 -29.05 -1.25 4.93
C ILE A 580 -29.82 0.08 4.84
N TYR A 581 -30.74 0.34 5.78
CA TYR A 581 -31.56 1.56 5.80
C TYR A 581 -31.42 2.32 7.12
N PRO A 582 -30.19 2.81 7.47
CA PRO A 582 -30.02 3.61 8.68
C PRO A 582 -30.69 4.99 8.51
N ARG A 583 -31.12 5.58 9.61
CA ARG A 583 -31.45 7.00 9.63
C ARG A 583 -30.18 7.83 9.41
N GLN A 584 -30.31 8.94 8.71
CA GLN A 584 -29.18 9.82 8.39
C GLN A 584 -28.39 10.27 9.63
N GLU A 585 -29.06 10.50 10.76
CA GLU A 585 -28.39 10.86 12.02
C GLU A 585 -27.49 9.73 12.54
N LEU A 586 -27.99 8.48 12.53
CA LEU A 586 -27.23 7.31 12.95
C LEU A 586 -26.07 7.04 11.98
N PHE A 587 -26.31 7.18 10.69
CA PHE A 587 -25.28 7.02 9.69
C PHE A 587 -24.17 8.07 9.83
N ASN A 588 -24.53 9.34 10.00
CA ASN A 588 -23.56 10.40 10.24
C ASN A 588 -22.78 10.21 11.54
N LYS A 589 -23.43 9.68 12.60
CA LYS A 589 -22.76 9.31 13.85
C LYS A 589 -21.76 8.17 13.61
N PHE A 590 -22.15 7.13 12.86
CA PHE A 590 -21.24 6.04 12.47
C PHE A 590 -20.02 6.60 11.74
N LEU A 591 -20.22 7.45 10.71
CA LEU A 591 -19.12 8.03 9.93
C LEU A 591 -18.16 8.86 10.78
N LYS A 592 -18.67 9.58 11.80
CA LYS A 592 -17.84 10.38 12.74
C LYS A 592 -17.04 9.49 13.71
N ASN A 593 -17.53 8.28 13.98
CA ASN A 593 -16.88 7.34 14.90
C ASN A 593 -15.84 6.45 14.20
N ILE A 594 -15.67 6.57 12.89
CA ILE A 594 -14.57 5.90 12.18
C ILE A 594 -13.27 6.61 12.57
N THR A 595 -12.54 6.01 13.48
CA THR A 595 -11.25 6.52 13.96
C THR A 595 -10.22 5.40 13.92
N VAL A 596 -8.98 5.77 13.79
CA VAL A 596 -7.87 4.80 13.92
C VAL A 596 -7.63 4.63 15.42
N ALA A 597 -8.01 3.47 15.96
CA ALA A 597 -7.81 3.13 17.37
C ALA A 597 -6.33 2.90 17.73
#